data_15ff987bd86b01be751061ae02b4df00
#
_entry.id   15ff987bd86b01be751061ae02b4df00
#
_cell.length_a   1.000
_cell.length_b   1.000
_cell.length_c   1.000
_cell.angle_alpha   90.00
_cell.angle_beta   90.00
_cell.angle_gamma   90.00
#
_symmetry.space_group_name_H-M   'P 1'
#
loop_
_entity.id
_entity.type
_entity.pdbx_description
1 polymer ?
#
loop_
_entity_poly.entity_id
_entity_poly.type
_entity_poly.pdbx_seq_one_letter_code
_entity_poly.pdbx_strand_id
1 'polypeptide(L)'
;MNPITNPFAPGAGTPPPELAGRDALRNTVHIATERVRLGLPTKSILMVGLRGVGKTVLLDRMRDDAEENGIQTLRIEAPENRSLPAILAPQLRQSLLKISRNEQAKDLAQRALRALAGFAKSLKMKYDDIEVGFDFDPEAGLADNGDLEHDLQALLESSGAAAQKAQTVLAIFIDELQYVKEEELAALITALHRAAQRKLPVILVGAGLPQLRGQMGNAKSYAERLFDFPEVGPLDAEATKIAIVKPANAQNVEVTPDA
;
A
#
# COMPACT_ATOMS: atom_id res chain seq x y z
N MET A 1 -32.00 17.79 -11.06
CA MET A 1 -31.43 17.04 -9.93
C MET A 1 -31.33 17.99 -8.74
N ASN A 2 -31.72 17.55 -7.54
CA ASN A 2 -31.64 18.38 -6.33
C ASN A 2 -30.16 18.48 -5.90
N PRO A 3 -29.58 19.69 -5.69
CA PRO A 3 -28.18 19.84 -5.28
C PRO A 3 -27.84 19.14 -3.96
N ILE A 4 -28.78 18.98 -3.04
CA ILE A 4 -28.59 18.33 -1.75
C ILE A 4 -28.42 16.80 -1.89
N THR A 5 -29.13 16.21 -2.85
CA THR A 5 -29.14 14.75 -3.08
C THR A 5 -28.33 14.35 -4.32
N ASN A 6 -27.61 15.29 -4.94
CA ASN A 6 -26.77 15.01 -6.10
C ASN A 6 -25.64 14.05 -5.70
N PRO A 7 -25.59 12.83 -6.24
CA PRO A 7 -24.54 11.87 -5.90
C PRO A 7 -23.17 12.23 -6.51
N PHE A 8 -23.17 13.10 -7.51
CA PHE A 8 -21.96 13.49 -8.21
C PHE A 8 -21.31 14.69 -7.51
N ALA A 9 -20.25 14.44 -6.75
CA ALA A 9 -19.48 15.46 -6.07
C ALA A 9 -18.03 15.42 -6.61
N PRO A 10 -17.73 16.16 -7.70
CA PRO A 10 -16.37 16.20 -8.23
C PRO A 10 -15.44 16.86 -7.21
N GLY A 11 -14.36 16.15 -6.85
CA GLY A 11 -13.35 16.61 -5.91
C GLY A 11 -12.14 15.70 -5.91
N ALA A 12 -10.98 16.23 -5.55
CA ALA A 12 -9.77 15.44 -5.43
C ALA A 12 -9.91 14.41 -4.28
N GLY A 13 -9.75 13.12 -4.61
CA GLY A 13 -9.82 12.04 -3.62
C GLY A 13 -11.22 11.69 -3.12
N THR A 14 -12.26 12.37 -3.58
CA THR A 14 -13.65 12.02 -3.22
C THR A 14 -14.05 10.72 -3.91
N PRO A 15 -14.49 9.68 -3.15
CA PRO A 15 -14.96 8.44 -3.76
C PRO A 15 -16.14 8.71 -4.69
N PRO A 16 -16.13 8.20 -5.93
CA PRO A 16 -17.28 8.29 -6.80
C PRO A 16 -18.43 7.44 -6.23
N PRO A 17 -19.68 7.77 -6.52
CA PRO A 17 -20.82 6.97 -6.06
C PRO A 17 -20.84 5.56 -6.63
N GLU A 18 -20.16 5.34 -7.76
CA GLU A 18 -19.98 4.04 -8.39
C GLU A 18 -18.56 3.92 -8.95
N LEU A 19 -17.83 2.90 -8.53
CA LEU A 19 -16.48 2.59 -9.01
C LEU A 19 -16.54 1.59 -10.18
N ALA A 20 -17.14 1.99 -11.29
CA ALA A 20 -17.37 1.14 -12.45
C ALA A 20 -16.06 0.78 -13.19
N GLY A 21 -16.04 -0.41 -13.81
CA GLY A 21 -14.96 -0.87 -14.69
C GLY A 21 -13.62 -1.17 -13.99
N ARG A 22 -13.61 -1.33 -12.67
CA ARG A 22 -12.39 -1.59 -11.87
C ARG A 22 -12.38 -2.92 -11.15
N ASP A 23 -13.43 -3.73 -11.30
CA ASP A 23 -13.61 -4.99 -10.55
C ASP A 23 -12.52 -6.02 -10.88
N ALA A 24 -12.09 -6.12 -12.14
CA ALA A 24 -11.02 -7.04 -12.54
C ALA A 24 -9.71 -6.75 -11.80
N LEU A 25 -9.35 -5.47 -11.65
CA LEU A 25 -8.13 -5.06 -10.97
C LEU A 25 -8.25 -5.22 -9.44
N ARG A 26 -9.42 -4.92 -8.86
CA ARG A 26 -9.72 -5.19 -7.45
C ARG A 26 -9.60 -6.69 -7.15
N ASN A 27 -10.17 -7.53 -8.01
CA ASN A 27 -10.06 -8.99 -7.87
C ASN A 27 -8.60 -9.49 -8.00
N THR A 28 -7.79 -8.88 -8.87
CA THR A 28 -6.37 -9.20 -8.98
C THR A 28 -5.63 -8.94 -7.66
N VAL A 29 -5.90 -7.80 -7.00
CA VAL A 29 -5.30 -7.48 -5.68
C VAL A 29 -5.81 -8.43 -4.61
N HIS A 30 -7.11 -8.75 -4.61
CA HIS A 30 -7.68 -9.74 -3.69
C HIS A 30 -7.00 -11.11 -3.84
N ILE A 31 -6.87 -11.62 -5.06
CA ILE A 31 -6.18 -12.89 -5.32
C ILE A 31 -4.72 -12.82 -4.87
N ALA A 32 -4.01 -11.73 -5.16
CA ALA A 32 -2.61 -11.57 -4.77
C ALA A 32 -2.45 -11.60 -3.24
N THR A 33 -3.29 -10.89 -2.50
CA THR A 33 -3.25 -10.87 -1.03
C THR A 33 -3.57 -12.23 -0.42
N GLU A 34 -4.55 -12.97 -0.96
CA GLU A 34 -4.86 -14.32 -0.49
C GLU A 34 -3.73 -15.33 -0.79
N ARG A 35 -3.11 -15.22 -1.97
CA ARG A 35 -1.94 -16.05 -2.30
C ARG A 35 -0.79 -15.82 -1.34
N VAL A 36 -0.50 -14.56 -1.01
CA VAL A 36 0.54 -14.20 -0.01
C VAL A 36 0.20 -14.75 1.37
N ARG A 37 -1.07 -14.68 1.78
CA ARG A 37 -1.55 -15.26 3.04
C ARG A 37 -1.26 -16.76 3.13
N LEU A 38 -1.40 -17.46 2.01
CA LEU A 38 -1.13 -18.90 1.89
C LEU A 38 0.36 -19.24 1.67
N GLY A 39 1.26 -18.25 1.68
CA GLY A 39 2.69 -18.45 1.39
C GLY A 39 2.99 -18.82 -0.07
N LEU A 40 2.05 -18.55 -0.98
CA LEU A 40 2.20 -18.81 -2.42
C LEU A 40 2.85 -17.61 -3.12
N PRO A 41 3.72 -17.85 -4.11
CA PRO A 41 4.37 -16.77 -4.83
C PRO A 41 3.35 -15.91 -5.60
N THR A 42 3.51 -14.61 -5.49
CA THR A 42 2.78 -13.61 -6.28
C THR A 42 3.64 -12.36 -6.44
N LYS A 43 3.28 -11.50 -7.36
CA LYS A 43 3.91 -10.19 -7.54
C LYS A 43 3.17 -9.12 -6.76
N SER A 44 3.89 -8.12 -6.29
CA SER A 44 3.30 -6.86 -5.83
C SER A 44 2.73 -6.08 -7.03
N ILE A 45 1.75 -5.22 -6.80
CA ILE A 45 0.98 -4.57 -7.87
C ILE A 45 1.20 -3.06 -7.79
N LEU A 46 1.66 -2.47 -8.89
CA LEU A 46 1.90 -1.04 -9.02
C LEU A 46 1.06 -0.47 -10.16
N MET A 47 -0.08 0.12 -9.81
CA MET A 47 -0.96 0.77 -10.78
C MET A 47 -0.30 2.02 -11.36
N VAL A 48 -0.23 2.09 -12.69
CA VAL A 48 0.31 3.24 -13.40
C VAL A 48 -0.76 3.91 -14.25
N GLY A 49 -0.77 5.24 -14.30
CA GLY A 49 -1.75 5.98 -15.10
C GLY A 49 -1.62 7.49 -14.93
N LEU A 50 -2.24 8.24 -15.82
CA LEU A 50 -2.25 9.71 -15.77
C LEU A 50 -2.95 10.23 -14.50
N ARG A 51 -2.77 11.53 -14.24
CA ARG A 51 -3.53 12.20 -13.17
C ARG A 51 -5.03 12.21 -13.50
N GLY A 52 -5.88 12.12 -12.50
CA GLY A 52 -7.34 12.20 -12.64
C GLY A 52 -8.05 10.91 -13.08
N VAL A 53 -7.34 9.80 -13.37
CA VAL A 53 -7.97 8.53 -13.78
C VAL A 53 -8.52 7.68 -12.62
N GLY A 54 -8.48 8.20 -11.38
CA GLY A 54 -9.07 7.55 -10.21
C GLY A 54 -8.16 6.56 -9.48
N LYS A 55 -6.83 6.61 -9.64
CA LYS A 55 -5.88 5.69 -8.97
C LYS A 55 -5.99 5.72 -7.45
N THR A 56 -6.00 6.91 -6.84
CA THR A 56 -6.11 7.10 -5.38
C THR A 56 -7.37 6.44 -4.83
N VAL A 57 -8.52 6.74 -5.43
CA VAL A 57 -9.81 6.17 -5.02
C VAL A 57 -9.84 4.65 -5.16
N LEU A 58 -9.28 4.14 -6.26
CA LEU A 58 -9.18 2.69 -6.49
C LEU A 58 -8.26 2.03 -5.47
N LEU A 59 -7.12 2.66 -5.15
CA LEU A 59 -6.18 2.17 -4.15
C LEU A 59 -6.82 2.12 -2.75
N ASP A 60 -7.57 3.15 -2.38
CA ASP A 60 -8.29 3.20 -1.10
C ASP A 60 -9.38 2.13 -1.04
N ARG A 61 -10.15 1.93 -2.13
CA ARG A 61 -11.15 0.84 -2.16
C ARG A 61 -10.52 -0.55 -2.05
N MET A 62 -9.39 -0.79 -2.72
CA MET A 62 -8.66 -2.06 -2.59
C MET A 62 -8.14 -2.28 -1.17
N ARG A 63 -7.72 -1.21 -0.48
CA ARG A 63 -7.34 -1.28 0.93
C ARG A 63 -8.54 -1.66 1.79
N ASP A 64 -9.69 -1.00 1.60
CA ASP A 64 -10.90 -1.28 2.35
C ASP A 64 -11.35 -2.73 2.13
N ASP A 65 -11.34 -3.21 0.88
CA ASP A 65 -11.61 -4.62 0.53
C ASP A 65 -10.65 -5.58 1.28
N ALA A 66 -9.36 -5.22 1.40
CA ALA A 66 -8.38 -6.02 2.12
C ALA A 66 -8.67 -6.04 3.64
N GLU A 67 -9.00 -4.89 4.23
CA GLU A 67 -9.37 -4.77 5.66
C GLU A 67 -10.65 -5.58 5.98
N GLU A 68 -11.66 -5.53 5.12
CA GLU A 68 -12.88 -6.35 5.23
C GLU A 68 -12.56 -7.86 5.25
N ASN A 69 -11.48 -8.28 4.59
CA ASN A 69 -10.97 -9.66 4.59
C ASN A 69 -9.95 -9.96 5.71
N GLY A 70 -9.83 -9.09 6.72
CA GLY A 70 -8.97 -9.29 7.89
C GLY A 70 -7.47 -9.13 7.62
N ILE A 71 -7.09 -8.44 6.55
CA ILE A 71 -5.71 -8.11 6.21
C ILE A 71 -5.28 -6.86 6.98
N GLN A 72 -4.06 -6.86 7.53
CA GLN A 72 -3.49 -5.67 8.13
C GLN A 72 -2.90 -4.77 7.06
N THR A 73 -3.39 -3.55 7.00
CA THR A 73 -3.00 -2.59 5.96
C THR A 73 -2.19 -1.43 6.54
N LEU A 74 -1.29 -0.90 5.72
CA LEU A 74 -0.65 0.39 5.89
C LEU A 74 -1.08 1.29 4.73
N ARG A 75 -1.56 2.50 5.02
CA ARG A 75 -1.89 3.49 3.98
C ARG A 75 -0.91 4.63 4.03
N ILE A 76 -0.20 4.82 2.95
CA ILE A 76 0.86 5.82 2.78
C ILE A 76 0.56 6.63 1.53
N GLU A 77 0.65 7.94 1.62
CA GLU A 77 0.76 8.84 0.48
C GLU A 77 2.18 9.41 0.49
N ALA A 78 2.94 9.15 -0.57
CA ALA A 78 4.32 9.60 -0.66
C ALA A 78 4.38 11.09 -1.00
N PRO A 79 4.74 11.96 -0.05
CA PRO A 79 4.86 13.39 -0.30
C PRO A 79 6.22 13.74 -0.93
N GLU A 80 6.26 14.82 -1.70
CA GLU A 80 7.48 15.28 -2.36
C GLU A 80 8.66 15.58 -1.40
N ASN A 81 8.37 15.93 -0.14
CA ASN A 81 9.34 16.50 0.80
C ASN A 81 9.56 15.67 2.07
N ARG A 82 9.10 14.41 2.13
CA ARG A 82 9.33 13.53 3.28
C ARG A 82 9.96 12.23 2.83
N SER A 83 10.75 11.64 3.74
CA SER A 83 11.37 10.35 3.49
C SER A 83 10.38 9.19 3.64
N LEU A 84 10.57 8.11 2.86
CA LEU A 84 9.78 6.89 3.01
C LEU A 84 9.86 6.32 4.44
N PRO A 85 11.04 6.26 5.11
CA PRO A 85 11.12 5.83 6.51
C PRO A 85 10.23 6.63 7.46
N ALA A 86 10.16 7.95 7.29
CA ALA A 86 9.39 8.84 8.16
C ALA A 86 7.88 8.61 8.06
N ILE A 87 7.39 8.26 6.86
CA ILE A 87 5.96 8.01 6.64
C ILE A 87 5.58 6.54 6.90
N LEU A 88 6.51 5.61 6.71
CA LEU A 88 6.31 4.18 6.93
C LEU A 88 6.25 3.83 8.42
N ALA A 89 7.17 4.36 9.22
CA ALA A 89 7.34 3.96 10.61
C ALA A 89 6.08 4.13 11.47
N PRO A 90 5.34 5.27 11.45
CA PRO A 90 4.12 5.43 12.22
C PRO A 90 3.01 4.44 11.82
N GLN A 91 2.85 4.20 10.52
CA GLN A 91 1.83 3.29 9.99
C GLN A 91 2.14 1.83 10.37
N LEU A 92 3.41 1.43 10.23
CA LEU A 92 3.85 0.10 10.61
C LEU A 92 3.69 -0.14 12.11
N ARG A 93 3.99 0.88 12.95
CA ARG A 93 3.74 0.82 14.40
C ARG A 93 2.28 0.51 14.70
N GLN A 94 1.34 1.21 14.07
CA GLN A 94 -0.09 0.98 14.29
C GLN A 94 -0.51 -0.45 13.91
N SER A 95 -0.05 -0.95 12.77
CA SER A 95 -0.34 -2.32 12.32
C SER A 95 0.26 -3.37 13.25
N LEU A 96 1.51 -3.18 13.71
CA LEU A 96 2.15 -4.09 14.66
C LEU A 96 1.46 -4.09 16.02
N LEU A 97 0.97 -2.94 16.50
CA LEU A 97 0.16 -2.87 17.72
C LEU A 97 -1.17 -3.61 17.58
N LYS A 98 -1.81 -3.59 16.40
CA LYS A 98 -3.00 -4.41 16.15
C LYS A 98 -2.66 -5.90 16.16
N ILE A 99 -1.58 -6.31 15.49
CA ILE A 99 -1.10 -7.69 15.46
C ILE A 99 -0.75 -8.19 16.87
N SER A 100 -0.17 -7.35 17.73
CA SER A 100 0.23 -7.71 19.09
C SER A 100 -0.96 -8.05 20.02
N ARG A 101 -2.19 -7.73 19.62
CA ARG A 101 -3.40 -8.15 20.34
C ARG A 101 -3.73 -9.63 20.12
N ASN A 102 -3.17 -10.26 19.10
CA ASN A 102 -3.26 -11.69 18.90
C ASN A 102 -2.25 -12.40 19.83
N GLU A 103 -2.73 -13.16 20.80
CA GLU A 103 -1.88 -13.83 21.81
C GLU A 103 -0.82 -14.74 21.17
N GLN A 104 -1.12 -15.39 20.04
CA GLN A 104 -0.16 -16.26 19.35
C GLN A 104 0.98 -15.48 18.65
N ALA A 105 0.72 -14.25 18.27
CA ALA A 105 1.68 -13.40 17.52
C ALA A 105 2.33 -12.33 18.39
N LYS A 106 1.92 -12.18 19.64
CA LYS A 106 2.29 -11.11 20.55
C LYS A 106 3.81 -10.91 20.68
N ASP A 107 4.54 -11.99 20.95
CA ASP A 107 5.99 -11.90 21.15
C ASP A 107 6.72 -11.47 19.87
N LEU A 108 6.31 -12.00 18.71
CA LEU A 108 6.88 -11.60 17.42
C LEU A 108 6.52 -10.16 17.05
N ALA A 109 5.29 -9.74 17.34
CA ALA A 109 4.88 -8.35 17.12
C ALA A 109 5.63 -7.38 18.03
N GLN A 110 5.86 -7.72 19.28
CA GLN A 110 6.68 -6.92 20.20
C GLN A 110 8.14 -6.86 19.75
N ARG A 111 8.69 -7.97 19.24
CA ARG A 111 10.03 -7.97 18.65
C ARG A 111 10.10 -7.07 17.41
N ALA A 112 9.11 -7.12 16.54
CA ALA A 112 9.02 -6.22 15.38
C ALA A 112 8.87 -4.75 15.79
N LEU A 113 8.18 -4.44 16.89
CA LEU A 113 8.11 -3.08 17.46
C LEU A 113 9.47 -2.61 17.99
N ARG A 114 10.27 -3.50 18.62
CA ARG A 114 11.65 -3.17 19.02
C ARG A 114 12.57 -2.97 17.81
N ALA A 115 12.40 -3.77 16.74
CA ALA A 115 13.09 -3.56 15.46
C ALA A 115 12.74 -2.19 14.86
N LEU A 116 11.47 -1.82 14.88
CA LEU A 116 11.00 -0.52 14.39
C LEU A 116 11.58 0.64 15.21
N ALA A 117 11.71 0.48 16.53
CA ALA A 117 12.37 1.48 17.39
C ALA A 117 13.85 1.65 17.05
N GLY A 118 14.57 0.53 16.79
CA GLY A 118 15.96 0.54 16.30
C GLY A 118 16.07 1.25 14.95
N PHE A 119 15.23 0.87 14.01
CA PHE A 119 15.15 1.46 12.67
C PHE A 119 14.97 2.98 12.70
N ALA A 120 14.00 3.46 13.44
CA ALA A 120 13.76 4.90 13.53
C ALA A 120 14.90 5.64 14.24
N LYS A 121 15.48 5.05 15.29
CA LYS A 121 16.61 5.64 16.01
C LYS A 121 17.88 5.72 15.15
N SER A 122 18.21 4.66 14.42
CA SER A 122 19.42 4.60 13.58
C SER A 122 19.35 5.55 12.40
N LEU A 123 18.16 5.74 11.83
CA LEU A 123 17.95 6.59 10.66
C LEU A 123 17.62 8.04 11.00
N LYS A 124 17.33 8.38 12.27
CA LYS A 124 16.99 9.76 12.69
C LYS A 124 18.11 10.76 12.37
N MET A 125 19.37 10.35 12.41
CA MET A 125 20.50 11.21 12.04
C MET A 125 20.57 11.48 10.52
N LYS A 126 20.05 10.58 9.70
CA LYS A 126 20.02 10.70 8.23
C LYS A 126 18.74 11.39 7.74
N TYR A 127 17.65 11.19 8.46
CA TYR A 127 16.30 11.66 8.13
C TYR A 127 15.74 12.44 9.33
N ASP A 128 15.93 13.76 9.33
CA ASP A 128 15.48 14.65 10.43
C ASP A 128 13.95 14.67 10.63
N ASP A 129 13.20 14.18 9.63
CA ASP A 129 11.74 14.14 9.61
C ASP A 129 11.13 12.89 10.30
N ILE A 130 11.96 12.00 10.88
CA ILE A 130 11.47 10.84 11.63
C ILE A 130 11.10 11.25 13.07
N GLU A 131 9.81 11.49 13.27
CA GLU A 131 9.21 11.76 14.58
C GLU A 131 8.34 10.59 15.02
N VAL A 132 8.92 9.63 15.72
CA VAL A 132 8.14 8.52 16.30
C VAL A 132 8.53 8.37 17.76
N GLY A 133 7.56 8.61 18.65
CA GLY A 133 7.66 8.22 20.06
C GLY A 133 7.53 6.71 20.18
N PHE A 134 8.53 6.05 20.73
CA PHE A 134 8.50 4.60 20.96
C PHE A 134 8.39 4.32 22.45
N ASP A 135 7.40 3.48 22.80
CA ASP A 135 7.25 2.93 24.15
C ASP A 135 8.04 1.62 24.31
N PHE A 136 8.93 1.32 23.35
CA PHE A 136 9.71 0.07 23.31
C PHE A 136 11.19 0.40 23.19
N ASP A 137 12.00 -0.24 24.03
CA ASP A 137 13.45 -0.18 23.89
C ASP A 137 13.91 -0.94 22.65
N PRO A 138 14.82 -0.37 21.82
CA PRO A 138 15.38 -1.06 20.67
C PRO A 138 16.08 -2.36 21.06
N GLU A 139 15.93 -3.41 20.24
CA GLU A 139 16.72 -4.64 20.35
C GLU A 139 18.02 -4.41 19.55
N ALA A 140 19.16 -4.38 20.23
CA ALA A 140 20.46 -4.16 19.59
C ALA A 140 20.76 -5.22 18.52
N GLY A 141 21.25 -4.78 17.35
CA GLY A 141 21.56 -5.63 16.20
C GLY A 141 20.34 -5.98 15.34
N LEU A 142 19.16 -5.38 15.60
CA LEU A 142 17.94 -5.61 14.85
C LEU A 142 17.45 -4.30 14.20
N ALA A 143 17.70 -4.15 12.88
CA ALA A 143 17.34 -2.98 12.07
C ALA A 143 17.91 -1.65 12.61
N ASP A 144 19.13 -1.64 13.12
CA ASP A 144 19.76 -0.49 13.77
C ASP A 144 21.19 -0.19 13.25
N ASN A 145 21.51 -0.63 12.03
CA ASN A 145 22.84 -0.41 11.43
C ASN A 145 23.03 1.00 10.84
N GLY A 146 21.92 1.74 10.58
CA GLY A 146 21.95 3.02 9.87
C GLY A 146 22.02 2.89 8.34
N ASP A 147 22.06 1.66 7.80
CA ASP A 147 21.90 1.37 6.38
C ASP A 147 20.43 1.11 6.07
N LEU A 148 19.82 1.95 5.22
CA LEU A 148 18.39 1.89 4.95
C LEU A 148 17.96 0.56 4.32
N GLU A 149 18.76 0.03 3.37
CA GLU A 149 18.40 -1.21 2.67
C GLU A 149 18.42 -2.40 3.61
N HIS A 150 19.46 -2.50 4.43
CA HIS A 150 19.62 -3.56 5.43
C HIS A 150 18.55 -3.47 6.53
N ASP A 151 18.35 -2.27 7.08
CA ASP A 151 17.47 -2.07 8.21
C ASP A 151 15.99 -2.23 7.82
N LEU A 152 15.59 -1.75 6.63
CA LEU A 152 14.24 -1.95 6.11
C LEU A 152 13.96 -3.43 5.80
N GLN A 153 14.97 -4.16 5.29
CA GLN A 153 14.85 -5.60 5.10
C GLN A 153 14.58 -6.32 6.42
N ALA A 154 15.42 -6.09 7.44
CA ALA A 154 15.27 -6.71 8.76
C ALA A 154 13.91 -6.35 9.40
N LEU A 155 13.47 -5.11 9.24
CA LEU A 155 12.19 -4.62 9.73
C LEU A 155 11.00 -5.32 9.06
N LEU A 156 10.99 -5.43 7.72
CA LEU A 156 9.91 -6.13 7.01
C LEU A 156 9.94 -7.64 7.25
N GLU A 157 11.11 -8.24 7.44
CA GLU A 157 11.20 -9.66 7.83
C GLU A 157 10.58 -9.92 9.20
N SER A 158 10.92 -9.12 10.21
CA SER A 158 10.35 -9.29 11.56
C SER A 158 8.86 -9.00 11.60
N SER A 159 8.41 -7.98 10.87
CA SER A 159 6.98 -7.63 10.76
C SER A 159 6.18 -8.70 10.00
N GLY A 160 6.74 -9.24 8.93
CA GLY A 160 6.15 -10.34 8.17
C GLY A 160 6.04 -11.63 8.98
N ALA A 161 7.04 -11.94 9.82
CA ALA A 161 6.98 -13.08 10.72
C ALA A 161 5.85 -12.93 11.77
N ALA A 162 5.65 -11.73 12.29
CA ALA A 162 4.52 -11.43 13.19
C ALA A 162 3.17 -11.58 12.48
N ALA A 163 3.04 -11.04 11.26
CA ALA A 163 1.83 -11.17 10.44
C ALA A 163 1.53 -12.65 10.11
N GLN A 164 2.55 -13.44 9.75
CA GLN A 164 2.41 -14.86 9.48
C GLN A 164 1.88 -15.63 10.70
N LYS A 165 2.41 -15.34 11.87
CA LYS A 165 1.96 -15.96 13.12
C LYS A 165 0.54 -15.56 13.50
N ALA A 166 0.15 -14.33 13.15
CA ALA A 166 -1.22 -13.83 13.32
C ALA A 166 -2.19 -14.33 12.24
N GLN A 167 -1.73 -15.12 11.27
CA GLN A 167 -2.51 -15.62 10.13
C GLN A 167 -3.12 -14.49 9.27
N THR A 168 -2.41 -13.37 9.17
CA THR A 168 -2.80 -12.20 8.36
C THR A 168 -1.69 -11.83 7.37
N VAL A 169 -1.95 -10.86 6.53
CA VAL A 169 -0.99 -10.25 5.59
C VAL A 169 -0.68 -8.84 6.04
N LEU A 170 0.55 -8.40 5.88
CA LEU A 170 0.96 -7.01 5.97
C LEU A 170 0.92 -6.42 4.56
N ALA A 171 -0.19 -5.78 4.20
CA ALA A 171 -0.37 -5.16 2.89
C ALA A 171 -0.05 -3.66 2.97
N ILE A 172 0.94 -3.22 2.21
CA ILE A 172 1.43 -1.84 2.17
C ILE A 172 0.80 -1.16 0.97
N PHE A 173 -0.09 -0.18 1.21
CA PHE A 173 -0.73 0.62 0.17
C PHE A 173 -0.04 1.97 0.08
N ILE A 174 0.64 2.25 -1.05
CA ILE A 174 1.37 3.51 -1.25
C ILE A 174 0.85 4.22 -2.50
N ASP A 175 0.36 5.44 -2.31
CA ASP A 175 0.00 6.35 -3.41
C ASP A 175 1.16 7.27 -3.76
N GLU A 176 1.13 7.82 -4.97
CA GLU A 176 2.10 8.79 -5.49
C GLU A 176 3.57 8.30 -5.39
N LEU A 177 3.79 6.99 -5.59
CA LEU A 177 5.11 6.33 -5.46
C LEU A 177 6.23 6.97 -6.27
N GLN A 178 5.93 7.73 -7.34
CA GLN A 178 6.94 8.42 -8.13
C GLN A 178 7.68 9.54 -7.37
N TYR A 179 7.19 9.94 -6.20
CA TYR A 179 7.87 10.93 -5.36
C TYR A 179 8.87 10.32 -4.37
N VAL A 180 8.85 8.99 -4.22
CA VAL A 180 9.84 8.30 -3.39
C VAL A 180 11.20 8.34 -4.08
N LYS A 181 12.25 8.66 -3.33
CA LYS A 181 13.61 8.74 -3.84
C LYS A 181 14.11 7.38 -4.32
N GLU A 182 15.01 7.38 -5.31
CA GLU A 182 15.53 6.15 -5.91
C GLU A 182 16.19 5.24 -4.90
N GLU A 183 16.99 5.76 -3.96
CA GLU A 183 17.62 4.98 -2.89
C GLU A 183 16.59 4.31 -1.95
N GLU A 184 15.48 4.99 -1.68
CA GLU A 184 14.40 4.49 -0.83
C GLU A 184 13.55 3.43 -1.58
N LEU A 185 13.31 3.64 -2.89
CA LEU A 185 12.70 2.62 -3.75
C LEU A 185 13.57 1.37 -3.83
N ALA A 186 14.89 1.53 -3.99
CA ALA A 186 15.82 0.41 -4.01
C ALA A 186 15.77 -0.41 -2.72
N ALA A 187 15.74 0.27 -1.56
CA ALA A 187 15.62 -0.38 -0.26
C ALA A 187 14.28 -1.12 -0.12
N LEU A 188 13.17 -0.49 -0.53
CA LEU A 188 11.84 -1.10 -0.49
C LEU A 188 11.75 -2.34 -1.40
N ILE A 189 12.26 -2.26 -2.62
CA ILE A 189 12.31 -3.39 -3.58
C ILE A 189 13.09 -4.56 -2.98
N THR A 190 14.28 -4.29 -2.42
CA THR A 190 15.12 -5.34 -1.81
C THR A 190 14.43 -5.99 -0.62
N ALA A 191 13.82 -5.20 0.25
CA ALA A 191 13.11 -5.70 1.43
C ALA A 191 11.89 -6.57 1.05
N LEU A 192 11.09 -6.15 0.07
CA LEU A 192 9.96 -6.93 -0.45
C LEU A 192 10.42 -8.22 -1.14
N HIS A 193 11.50 -8.16 -1.93
CA HIS A 193 12.08 -9.35 -2.57
C HIS A 193 12.50 -10.37 -1.52
N ARG A 194 13.18 -9.92 -0.47
CA ARG A 194 13.62 -10.79 0.61
C ARG A 194 12.45 -11.41 1.38
N ALA A 195 11.42 -10.61 1.70
CA ALA A 195 10.21 -11.12 2.32
C ALA A 195 9.54 -12.21 1.46
N ALA A 196 9.46 -11.99 0.14
CA ALA A 196 8.91 -12.98 -0.80
C ALA A 196 9.74 -14.27 -0.86
N GLN A 197 11.09 -14.18 -0.89
CA GLN A 197 11.98 -15.35 -0.85
C GLN A 197 11.76 -16.18 0.43
N ARG A 198 11.48 -15.53 1.55
CA ARG A 198 11.18 -16.17 2.83
C ARG A 198 9.71 -16.57 2.99
N LYS A 199 8.89 -16.38 1.98
CA LYS A 199 7.45 -16.66 1.99
C LYS A 199 6.71 -15.94 3.13
N LEU A 200 7.19 -14.77 3.52
CA LEU A 200 6.54 -13.95 4.53
C LEU A 200 5.33 -13.22 3.90
N PRO A 201 4.22 -13.09 4.62
CA PRO A 201 3.01 -12.50 4.10
C PRO A 201 3.08 -10.95 4.08
N VAL A 202 3.95 -10.42 3.22
CA VAL A 202 4.12 -8.99 2.98
C VAL A 202 3.93 -8.72 1.50
N ILE A 203 3.10 -7.74 1.15
CA ILE A 203 2.83 -7.34 -0.24
C ILE A 203 2.73 -5.82 -0.35
N LEU A 204 3.16 -5.27 -1.49
CA LEU A 204 2.97 -3.87 -1.86
C LEU A 204 1.87 -3.75 -2.91
N VAL A 205 0.93 -2.87 -2.68
CA VAL A 205 -0.02 -2.37 -3.68
C VAL A 205 0.20 -0.88 -3.80
N GLY A 206 0.63 -0.41 -4.94
CA GLY A 206 0.99 0.99 -5.13
C GLY A 206 0.31 1.64 -6.32
N ALA A 207 0.33 2.98 -6.33
CA ALA A 207 -0.13 3.78 -7.43
C ALA A 207 0.86 4.90 -7.76
N GLY A 208 0.97 5.24 -9.03
CA GLY A 208 1.83 6.34 -9.48
C GLY A 208 1.61 6.74 -10.93
N LEU A 209 2.41 7.69 -11.38
CA LEU A 209 2.44 8.14 -12.77
C LEU A 209 3.16 7.11 -13.66
N PRO A 210 2.97 7.15 -15.01
CA PRO A 210 3.57 6.18 -15.92
C PRO A 210 5.08 6.02 -15.81
N GLN A 211 5.82 7.11 -15.46
CA GLN A 211 7.27 7.06 -15.27
C GLN A 211 7.71 6.16 -14.10
N LEU A 212 6.82 5.81 -13.18
CA LEU A 212 7.13 4.94 -12.04
C LEU A 212 7.75 3.62 -12.48
N ARG A 213 7.29 3.03 -13.60
CA ARG A 213 7.84 1.79 -14.13
C ARG A 213 9.34 1.92 -14.44
N GLY A 214 9.74 3.02 -15.09
CA GLY A 214 11.15 3.31 -15.38
C GLY A 214 11.96 3.56 -14.10
N GLN A 215 11.41 4.33 -13.15
CA GLN A 215 12.07 4.59 -11.86
C GLN A 215 12.33 3.29 -11.08
N MET A 216 11.35 2.37 -11.03
CA MET A 216 11.54 1.06 -10.40
C MET A 216 12.64 0.23 -11.06
N GLY A 217 12.71 0.24 -12.41
CA GLY A 217 13.76 -0.44 -13.17
C GLY A 217 15.15 0.17 -12.95
N ASN A 218 15.24 1.49 -12.82
CA ASN A 218 16.49 2.20 -12.49
C ASN A 218 16.97 1.87 -11.06
N ALA A 219 16.04 1.91 -10.09
CA ALA A 219 16.36 1.59 -8.70
C ALA A 219 16.89 0.15 -8.53
N LYS A 220 16.26 -0.83 -9.18
CA LYS A 220 16.74 -2.24 -9.22
C LYS A 220 16.35 -2.89 -10.55
N SER A 221 17.31 -3.36 -11.31
CA SER A 221 17.11 -3.97 -12.64
C SER A 221 16.17 -5.20 -12.67
N TYR A 222 16.00 -5.86 -11.54
CA TYR A 222 15.09 -7.01 -11.39
C TYR A 222 13.66 -6.65 -10.94
N ALA A 223 13.36 -5.35 -10.75
CA ALA A 223 12.05 -4.91 -10.28
C ALA A 223 10.89 -5.40 -11.16
N GLU A 224 11.06 -5.43 -12.48
CA GLU A 224 10.02 -5.90 -13.41
C GLU A 224 9.58 -7.36 -13.17
N ARG A 225 10.45 -8.17 -12.54
CA ARG A 225 10.11 -9.56 -12.17
C ARG A 225 9.31 -9.65 -10.88
N LEU A 226 9.41 -8.63 -10.01
CA LEU A 226 8.78 -8.59 -8.70
C LEU A 226 7.41 -7.89 -8.70
N PHE A 227 7.17 -7.06 -9.72
CA PHE A 227 5.97 -6.24 -9.78
C PHE A 227 5.19 -6.47 -11.07
N ASP A 228 3.87 -6.39 -10.97
CA ASP A 228 2.97 -6.19 -12.10
C ASP A 228 2.59 -4.70 -12.17
N PHE A 229 2.55 -4.17 -13.39
CA PHE A 229 2.27 -2.75 -13.64
C PHE A 229 0.98 -2.60 -14.46
N PRO A 230 -0.20 -2.86 -13.87
CA PRO A 230 -1.45 -2.66 -14.58
C PRO A 230 -1.67 -1.16 -14.85
N GLU A 231 -2.10 -0.87 -16.08
CA GLU A 231 -2.42 0.50 -16.48
C GLU A 231 -3.85 0.86 -16.08
N VAL A 232 -4.01 2.00 -15.41
CA VAL A 232 -5.29 2.59 -15.07
C VAL A 232 -5.55 3.76 -16.02
N GLY A 233 -6.36 3.51 -17.04
CA GLY A 233 -6.77 4.48 -18.03
C GLY A 233 -8.18 5.04 -17.78
N PRO A 234 -8.72 5.85 -18.73
CA PRO A 234 -10.12 6.26 -18.75
C PRO A 234 -11.06 5.05 -18.67
N LEU A 235 -12.28 5.27 -18.24
CA LEU A 235 -13.33 4.26 -18.31
C LEU A 235 -13.69 4.01 -19.79
N ASP A 236 -14.00 2.77 -20.13
CA ASP A 236 -14.62 2.45 -21.41
C ASP A 236 -16.08 2.95 -21.46
N ALA A 237 -16.72 2.85 -22.62
CA ALA A 237 -18.07 3.36 -22.81
C ALA A 237 -19.11 2.71 -21.87
N GLU A 238 -18.98 1.40 -21.64
CA GLU A 238 -19.92 0.66 -20.77
C GLU A 238 -19.72 1.05 -19.30
N ALA A 239 -18.48 1.07 -18.82
CA ALA A 239 -18.16 1.50 -17.46
C ALA A 239 -18.53 2.97 -17.24
N THR A 240 -18.35 3.85 -18.24
CA THR A 240 -18.78 5.24 -18.18
C THR A 240 -20.27 5.34 -18.01
N LYS A 241 -21.04 4.57 -18.81
CA LYS A 241 -22.50 4.52 -18.69
C LYS A 241 -22.94 4.06 -17.31
N ILE A 242 -22.32 2.98 -16.77
CA ILE A 242 -22.63 2.47 -15.43
C ILE A 242 -22.33 3.54 -14.36
N ALA A 243 -21.18 4.22 -14.45
CA ALA A 243 -20.76 5.25 -13.50
C ALA A 243 -21.71 6.45 -13.43
N ILE A 244 -22.44 6.73 -14.51
CA ILE A 244 -23.39 7.84 -14.61
C ILE A 244 -24.83 7.37 -14.29
N VAL A 245 -25.28 6.33 -14.96
CA VAL A 245 -26.70 5.90 -14.92
C VAL A 245 -27.09 5.31 -13.57
N LYS A 246 -26.22 4.44 -13.01
CA LYS A 246 -26.55 3.74 -11.76
C LYS A 246 -26.76 4.69 -10.57
N PRO A 247 -25.87 5.68 -10.31
CA PRO A 247 -26.09 6.66 -9.24
C PRO A 247 -27.27 7.60 -9.50
N ALA A 248 -27.50 7.99 -10.75
CA ALA A 248 -28.65 8.84 -11.11
C ALA A 248 -29.98 8.12 -10.83
N ASN A 249 -30.10 6.86 -11.28
CA ASN A 249 -31.31 6.05 -11.04
C ASN A 249 -31.54 5.81 -9.55
N ALA A 250 -30.50 5.67 -8.72
CA ALA A 250 -30.63 5.57 -7.27
C ALA A 250 -31.26 6.83 -6.62
N GLN A 251 -31.22 7.96 -7.32
CA GLN A 251 -31.85 9.22 -6.93
C GLN A 251 -33.16 9.51 -7.72
N ASN A 252 -33.73 8.51 -8.37
CA ASN A 252 -34.92 8.60 -9.22
C ASN A 252 -34.80 9.64 -10.37
N VAL A 253 -33.57 9.75 -10.91
CA VAL A 253 -33.26 10.60 -12.06
C VAL A 253 -32.98 9.73 -13.26
N GLU A 254 -33.77 9.84 -14.31
CA GLU A 254 -33.53 9.17 -15.59
C GLU A 254 -32.45 9.93 -16.37
N VAL A 255 -31.51 9.18 -16.95
CA VAL A 255 -30.50 9.70 -17.88
C VAL A 255 -30.96 9.39 -19.29
N THR A 256 -31.19 10.44 -20.09
CA THR A 256 -31.59 10.26 -21.49
C THR A 256 -30.42 9.78 -22.35
N PRO A 257 -30.69 9.07 -23.47
CA PRO A 257 -29.62 8.58 -24.35
C PRO A 257 -28.74 9.67 -24.95
N ASP A 258 -29.21 10.90 -24.95
CA ASP A 258 -28.52 12.07 -25.55
C ASP A 258 -27.73 12.88 -24.47
N ALA A 259 -27.59 12.36 -23.24
CA ALA A 259 -26.94 13.05 -22.12
C ALA A 259 -25.42 12.73 -22.01
#